data_f25aa6c292c39c3c30d5e4e97e138928
#
_entry.id   f25aa6c292c39c3c30d5e4e97e138928
#
_cell.length_a   1.000
_cell.length_b   1.000
_cell.length_c   1.000
_cell.angle_alpha   90.00
_cell.angle_beta   90.00
_cell.angle_gamma   90.00
#
_symmetry.space_group_name_H-M   'P 1'
#
loop_
_entity.id
_entity.type
_entity.pdbx_description
1 polymer ?
#
loop_
_entity_poly.entity_id
_entity_poly.type
_entity_poly.pdbx_seq_one_letter_code
_entity_poly.pdbx_strand_id
1 'polypeptide(L)'
;MPMYVAGREHPHREPARRLLERIGKGKVDACTSTEVLQEILYRYSSLHRLDLARTVYDLFVEICPVILGVTLADTDRARDLVCGVAGISARDAVHAAVMLNHDVEWIATFDTGFDGVPGIRRLKIE
;
A
#
# COMPACT_ATOMS: atom_id res chain seq x y z
N MET A 1 -3.93 0.04 1.27
CA MET A 1 -3.70 -0.05 2.72
C MET A 1 -4.10 1.24 3.48
N PRO A 2 -3.58 2.41 3.16
CA PRO A 2 -3.82 3.63 3.94
C PRO A 2 -5.24 4.19 3.90
N MET A 3 -6.04 3.82 2.94
CA MET A 3 -7.35 4.41 2.71
C MET A 3 -8.38 4.14 3.81
N TYR A 4 -8.11 3.16 4.67
CA TYR A 4 -9.05 2.81 5.74
C TYR A 4 -8.84 3.62 7.03
N VAL A 5 -7.82 4.45 7.07
CA VAL A 5 -7.46 5.22 8.27
C VAL A 5 -8.19 6.55 8.36
N ALA A 6 -8.43 7.19 7.22
CA ALA A 6 -9.06 8.51 7.14
C ALA A 6 -10.30 8.49 6.26
N GLY A 7 -11.07 9.57 6.27
CA GLY A 7 -12.32 9.68 5.53
C GLY A 7 -13.50 9.16 6.32
N ARG A 8 -14.55 8.69 5.59
CA ARG A 8 -15.75 8.18 6.25
C ARG A 8 -15.48 6.87 6.97
N GLU A 9 -16.33 6.54 7.92
CA GLU A 9 -16.24 5.30 8.67
C GLU A 9 -16.30 4.07 7.77
N HIS A 10 -15.47 3.07 8.09
CA HIS A 10 -15.36 1.85 7.33
C HIS A 10 -15.09 0.68 8.30
N PRO A 11 -15.60 -0.56 8.02
CA PRO A 11 -15.36 -1.70 8.91
C PRO A 11 -13.90 -2.00 9.20
N HIS A 12 -13.00 -1.67 8.26
CA HIS A 12 -11.57 -1.92 8.40
C HIS A 12 -10.77 -0.72 8.96
N ARG A 13 -11.46 0.39 9.24
CA ARG A 13 -10.79 1.63 9.67
C ARG A 13 -10.02 1.47 10.97
N GLU A 14 -10.65 0.88 11.98
CA GLU A 14 -10.03 0.77 13.30
C GLU A 14 -8.82 -0.17 13.30
N PRO A 15 -8.87 -1.37 12.70
CA PRO A 15 -7.67 -2.20 12.59
C PRO A 15 -6.53 -1.52 11.84
N ALA A 16 -6.81 -0.82 10.74
CA ALA A 16 -5.79 -0.11 9.99
C ALA A 16 -5.16 1.00 10.84
N ARG A 17 -5.97 1.75 11.58
CA ARG A 17 -5.48 2.82 12.46
C ARG A 17 -4.56 2.25 13.55
N ARG A 18 -4.93 1.14 14.17
CA ARG A 18 -4.09 0.48 15.18
C ARG A 18 -2.74 0.05 14.60
N LEU A 19 -2.74 -0.47 13.39
CA LEU A 19 -1.50 -0.85 12.71
C LEU A 19 -0.60 0.37 12.49
N LEU A 20 -1.17 1.47 11.99
CA LEU A 20 -0.41 2.70 11.77
C LEU A 20 0.16 3.27 13.07
N GLU A 21 -0.58 3.20 14.16
CA GLU A 21 -0.08 3.61 15.47
C GLU A 21 1.12 2.77 15.91
N ARG A 22 1.05 1.45 15.69
CA ARG A 22 2.16 0.54 16.03
C ARG A 22 3.40 0.84 15.20
N ILE A 23 3.22 1.14 13.91
CA ILE A 23 4.32 1.54 13.03
C ILE A 23 4.94 2.85 13.54
N GLY A 24 4.11 3.85 13.85
CA GLY A 24 4.57 5.14 14.34
C GLY A 24 5.30 5.06 15.67
N LYS A 25 5.01 4.04 16.49
CA LYS A 25 5.69 3.79 17.77
C LYS A 25 6.93 2.91 17.64
N GLY A 26 7.32 2.54 16.43
CA GLY A 26 8.48 1.70 16.19
C GLY A 26 8.31 0.23 16.54
N LYS A 27 7.09 -0.22 16.76
CA LYS A 27 6.81 -1.63 17.11
C LYS A 27 6.74 -2.54 15.88
N VAL A 28 6.53 -1.96 14.72
CA VAL A 28 6.48 -2.67 13.44
C VAL A 28 7.30 -1.87 12.44
N ASP A 29 8.28 -2.51 11.82
CA ASP A 29 9.02 -1.89 10.72
C ASP A 29 8.18 -1.94 9.47
N ALA A 30 8.05 -0.81 8.79
CA ALA A 30 7.26 -0.71 7.58
C ALA A 30 7.98 0.07 6.51
N CYS A 31 7.73 -0.32 5.26
CA CYS A 31 8.11 0.49 4.11
C CYS A 31 6.86 0.74 3.27
N THR A 32 6.92 1.74 2.44
CA THR A 32 5.87 2.03 1.46
C THR A 32 6.52 2.36 0.13
N SER A 33 5.73 2.72 -0.85
CA SER A 33 6.24 3.08 -2.17
C SER A 33 5.62 4.39 -2.64
N THR A 34 6.24 4.98 -3.67
CA THR A 34 5.69 6.18 -4.29
C THR A 34 4.34 5.91 -4.96
N GLU A 35 4.06 4.66 -5.34
CA GLU A 35 2.73 4.29 -5.85
C GLU A 35 1.66 4.40 -4.77
N VAL A 36 1.95 4.00 -3.53
CA VAL A 36 1.02 4.19 -2.41
C VAL A 36 0.78 5.67 -2.17
N LEU A 37 1.84 6.48 -2.22
CA LEU A 37 1.70 7.92 -2.04
C LEU A 37 0.83 8.55 -3.14
N GLN A 38 1.00 8.10 -4.38
CA GLN A 38 0.17 8.55 -5.50
C GLN A 38 -1.30 8.16 -5.28
N GLU A 39 -1.57 6.95 -4.81
CA GLU A 39 -2.93 6.50 -4.50
C GLU A 39 -3.59 7.35 -3.41
N ILE A 40 -2.84 7.75 -2.41
CA ILE A 40 -3.34 8.65 -1.36
C ILE A 40 -3.79 9.97 -1.98
N LEU A 41 -2.94 10.56 -2.83
CA LEU A 41 -3.28 11.82 -3.50
C LEU A 41 -4.49 11.66 -4.40
N TYR A 42 -4.54 10.59 -5.19
CA TYR A 42 -5.66 10.31 -6.09
C TYR A 42 -6.97 10.14 -5.31
N ARG A 43 -6.94 9.32 -4.25
CA ARG A 43 -8.13 9.01 -3.47
C ARG A 43 -8.75 10.25 -2.85
N TYR A 44 -7.95 11.03 -2.13
CA TYR A 44 -8.50 12.16 -1.40
C TYR A 44 -8.79 13.37 -2.28
N SER A 45 -8.07 13.56 -3.38
CA SER A 45 -8.44 14.57 -4.36
C SER A 45 -9.75 14.21 -5.07
N SER A 46 -9.98 12.93 -5.36
CA SER A 46 -11.25 12.47 -5.93
C SER A 46 -12.43 12.70 -4.99
N LEU A 47 -12.19 12.69 -3.68
CA LEU A 47 -13.20 12.97 -2.66
C LEU A 47 -13.30 14.46 -2.34
N HIS A 48 -12.57 15.32 -3.05
CA HIS A 48 -12.48 16.76 -2.78
C HIS A 48 -12.02 17.07 -1.35
N ARG A 49 -11.13 16.23 -0.82
CA ARG A 49 -10.58 16.39 0.52
C ARG A 49 -9.06 16.59 0.46
N LEU A 50 -8.65 17.73 -0.08
CA LEU A 50 -7.23 18.06 -0.22
C LEU A 50 -6.51 18.18 1.12
N ASP A 51 -7.24 18.55 2.17
CA ASP A 51 -6.72 18.56 3.55
C ASP A 51 -6.28 17.17 4.00
N LEU A 52 -7.12 16.15 3.72
CA LEU A 52 -6.78 14.77 4.05
C LEU A 52 -5.69 14.21 3.13
N ALA A 53 -5.67 14.60 1.86
CA ALA A 53 -4.61 14.19 0.95
C ALA A 53 -3.24 14.55 1.52
N ARG A 54 -3.07 15.81 1.95
CA ARG A 54 -1.84 16.30 2.56
C ARG A 54 -1.54 15.57 3.88
N THR A 55 -2.52 15.49 4.76
CA THR A 55 -2.32 14.92 6.09
C THR A 55 -1.92 13.46 6.03
N VAL A 56 -2.62 12.66 5.23
CA VAL A 56 -2.33 11.22 5.13
C VAL A 56 -1.01 10.98 4.40
N TYR A 57 -0.73 11.75 3.34
CA TYR A 57 0.55 11.68 2.65
C TYR A 57 1.72 11.94 3.62
N ASP A 58 1.64 13.05 4.34
CA ASP A 58 2.70 13.44 5.27
C ASP A 58 2.88 12.41 6.39
N LEU A 59 1.78 11.83 6.88
CA LEU A 59 1.84 10.78 7.88
C LEU A 59 2.63 9.57 7.38
N PHE A 60 2.38 9.11 6.16
CA PHE A 60 3.08 7.95 5.60
C PHE A 60 4.56 8.22 5.39
N VAL A 61 4.89 9.41 4.91
CA VAL A 61 6.31 9.81 4.76
C VAL A 61 7.02 9.85 6.13
N GLU A 62 6.30 10.28 7.16
CA GLU A 62 6.87 10.38 8.50
C GLU A 62 7.08 9.01 9.16
N ILE A 63 6.11 8.12 9.08
CA ILE A 63 6.15 6.86 9.83
C ILE A 63 6.89 5.73 9.12
N CYS A 64 7.01 5.78 7.78
CA CYS A 64 7.72 4.75 7.03
C CYS A 64 9.19 5.15 6.82
N PRO A 65 10.13 4.42 7.43
CA PRO A 65 11.55 4.79 7.31
C PRO A 65 12.10 4.58 5.90
N VAL A 66 11.47 3.73 5.11
CA VAL A 66 11.88 3.46 3.74
C VAL A 66 10.71 3.70 2.80
N ILE A 67 10.94 4.52 1.78
CA ILE A 67 9.95 4.78 0.72
C ILE A 67 10.60 4.39 -0.60
N LEU A 68 10.05 3.35 -1.23
CA LEU A 68 10.57 2.79 -2.46
C LEU A 68 10.00 3.52 -3.66
N GLY A 69 10.85 4.07 -4.51
CA GLY A 69 10.43 4.67 -5.77
C GLY A 69 10.09 3.59 -6.80
N VAL A 70 9.01 3.76 -7.55
CA VAL A 70 8.66 2.86 -8.64
C VAL A 70 9.59 3.14 -9.83
N THR A 71 10.23 2.08 -10.33
CA THR A 71 11.19 2.17 -11.43
C THR A 71 10.68 1.44 -12.66
N LEU A 72 11.41 1.57 -13.78
CA LEU A 72 11.10 0.81 -14.98
C LEU A 72 11.14 -0.70 -14.74
N ALA A 73 12.12 -1.17 -13.96
CA ALA A 73 12.19 -2.59 -13.62
C ALA A 73 10.93 -3.07 -12.89
N ASP A 74 10.35 -2.22 -12.05
CA ASP A 74 9.11 -2.54 -11.34
C ASP A 74 7.93 -2.62 -12.31
N THR A 75 7.80 -1.67 -13.22
CA THR A 75 6.70 -1.69 -14.19
C THR A 75 6.86 -2.82 -15.21
N ASP A 76 8.10 -3.17 -15.60
CA ASP A 76 8.35 -4.34 -16.46
C ASP A 76 7.86 -5.62 -15.77
N ARG A 77 8.16 -5.78 -14.49
CA ARG A 77 7.69 -6.94 -13.73
C ARG A 77 6.17 -6.92 -13.54
N ALA A 78 5.61 -5.75 -13.31
CA ALA A 78 4.15 -5.60 -13.21
C ALA A 78 3.46 -6.04 -14.49
N ARG A 79 4.01 -5.72 -15.66
CA ARG A 79 3.51 -6.21 -16.94
C ARG A 79 3.43 -7.73 -16.96
N ASP A 80 4.47 -8.41 -16.51
CA ASP A 80 4.50 -9.87 -16.49
C ASP A 80 3.47 -10.43 -15.50
N LEU A 81 3.26 -9.77 -14.37
CA LEU A 81 2.25 -10.19 -13.39
C LEU A 81 0.84 -10.02 -13.95
N VAL A 82 0.55 -8.91 -14.62
CA VAL A 82 -0.77 -8.68 -15.24
C VAL A 82 -1.06 -9.75 -16.28
N CYS A 83 -0.06 -10.14 -17.04
CA CYS A 83 -0.22 -11.16 -18.09
C CYS A 83 -0.27 -12.59 -17.54
N GLY A 84 0.33 -12.83 -16.38
CA GLY A 84 0.52 -14.19 -15.86
C GLY A 84 -0.33 -14.57 -14.64
N VAL A 85 -0.86 -13.59 -13.90
CA VAL A 85 -1.66 -13.84 -12.70
C VAL A 85 -3.11 -13.45 -12.97
N ALA A 86 -4.00 -14.43 -12.95
CA ALA A 86 -5.41 -14.18 -13.24
C ALA A 86 -6.03 -13.24 -12.20
N GLY A 87 -6.74 -12.23 -12.70
CA GLY A 87 -7.53 -11.33 -11.84
C GLY A 87 -6.78 -10.23 -11.12
N ILE A 88 -5.46 -10.13 -11.28
CA ILE A 88 -4.72 -9.04 -10.65
C ILE A 88 -4.95 -7.73 -11.42
N SER A 89 -5.21 -6.64 -10.72
CA SER A 89 -5.30 -5.32 -11.34
C SER A 89 -3.91 -4.79 -11.66
N ALA A 90 -3.84 -3.84 -12.60
CA ALA A 90 -2.56 -3.20 -12.93
C ALA A 90 -1.96 -2.51 -11.71
N ARG A 91 -2.78 -1.86 -10.89
CA ARG A 91 -2.34 -1.18 -9.67
C ARG A 91 -1.72 -2.17 -8.69
N ASP A 92 -2.41 -3.26 -8.42
CA ASP A 92 -1.91 -4.29 -7.50
C ASP A 92 -0.65 -4.95 -8.05
N ALA A 93 -0.56 -5.12 -9.37
CA ALA A 93 0.64 -5.66 -10.01
C ALA A 93 1.86 -4.75 -9.79
N VAL A 94 1.68 -3.43 -9.82
CA VAL A 94 2.78 -2.50 -9.54
C VAL A 94 3.24 -2.63 -8.08
N HIS A 95 2.30 -2.68 -7.13
CA HIS A 95 2.67 -2.90 -5.72
C HIS A 95 3.42 -4.22 -5.53
N ALA A 96 2.90 -5.29 -6.11
CA ALA A 96 3.53 -6.61 -6.02
C ALA A 96 4.93 -6.62 -6.64
N ALA A 97 5.09 -5.98 -7.79
CA ALA A 97 6.38 -5.89 -8.47
C ALA A 97 7.43 -5.17 -7.63
N VAL A 98 7.06 -4.03 -7.03
CA VAL A 98 7.96 -3.29 -6.14
C VAL A 98 8.39 -4.17 -4.97
N MET A 99 7.44 -4.87 -4.36
CA MET A 99 7.72 -5.76 -3.24
C MET A 99 8.68 -6.88 -3.64
N LEU A 100 8.38 -7.58 -4.74
CA LEU A 100 9.21 -8.69 -5.20
C LEU A 100 10.63 -8.25 -5.58
N ASN A 101 10.75 -7.09 -6.21
CA ASN A 101 12.06 -6.55 -6.60
C ASN A 101 12.90 -6.10 -5.40
N HIS A 102 12.30 -5.87 -4.25
CA HIS A 102 12.97 -5.43 -3.04
C HIS A 102 12.92 -6.47 -1.92
N ASP A 103 12.57 -7.71 -2.25
CA ASP A 103 12.52 -8.83 -1.30
C ASP A 103 11.59 -8.57 -0.10
N VAL A 104 10.50 -7.85 -0.33
CA VAL A 104 9.46 -7.62 0.67
C VAL A 104 8.38 -8.68 0.48
N GLU A 105 8.18 -9.50 1.49
CA GLU A 105 7.24 -10.64 1.42
C GLU A 105 5.83 -10.29 1.91
N TRP A 106 5.71 -9.43 2.92
CA TRP A 106 4.44 -9.19 3.61
C TRP A 106 3.81 -7.86 3.23
N ILE A 107 2.52 -7.89 2.91
CA ILE A 107 1.75 -6.69 2.63
C ILE A 107 0.59 -6.56 3.64
N ALA A 108 0.44 -5.37 4.18
CA ALA A 108 -0.69 -5.03 5.04
C ALA A 108 -1.82 -4.47 4.19
N THR A 109 -2.80 -5.30 3.90
CA THR A 109 -3.96 -4.92 3.07
C THR A 109 -5.16 -5.79 3.41
N PHE A 110 -6.35 -5.26 3.17
CA PHE A 110 -7.59 -6.04 3.23
C PHE A 110 -7.97 -6.61 1.85
N ASP A 111 -7.24 -6.25 0.81
CA ASP A 111 -7.52 -6.69 -0.55
C ASP A 111 -6.97 -8.10 -0.78
N THR A 112 -7.85 -9.02 -1.19
CA THR A 112 -7.48 -10.40 -1.49
C THR A 112 -6.84 -10.57 -2.86
N GLY A 113 -6.76 -9.50 -3.67
CA GLY A 113 -6.16 -9.53 -5.00
C GLY A 113 -4.71 -9.97 -5.03
N PHE A 114 -4.00 -9.86 -3.89
CA PHE A 114 -2.60 -10.28 -3.77
C PHE A 114 -2.44 -11.76 -3.47
N ASP A 115 -3.50 -12.47 -3.10
CA ASP A 115 -3.39 -13.87 -2.65
C ASP A 115 -2.88 -14.82 -3.73
N GLY A 116 -3.10 -14.50 -4.99
CA GLY A 116 -2.63 -15.31 -6.11
C GLY A 116 -1.20 -15.00 -6.58
N VAL A 117 -0.50 -14.07 -5.95
CA VAL A 117 0.85 -13.68 -6.36
C VAL A 117 1.89 -14.51 -5.60
N PRO A 118 2.68 -15.36 -6.30
CA PRO A 118 3.73 -16.12 -5.62
C PRO A 118 4.75 -15.19 -4.96
N GLY A 119 5.12 -15.50 -3.72
CA GLY A 119 6.11 -14.74 -2.96
C GLY A 119 5.55 -13.58 -2.15
N ILE A 120 4.25 -13.32 -2.23
CA ILE A 120 3.61 -12.27 -1.44
C ILE A 120 2.59 -12.88 -0.49
N ARG A 121 2.63 -12.44 0.76
CA ARG A 121 1.71 -12.88 1.81
C ARG A 121 1.02 -11.67 2.42
N ARG A 122 -0.27 -11.82 2.70
CA ARG A 122 -1.01 -10.77 3.41
C ARG A 122 -0.77 -10.84 4.90
N LEU A 123 -0.41 -9.70 5.49
CA LEU A 123 -0.36 -9.57 6.94
C LEU A 123 -1.79 -9.47 7.45
N LYS A 124 -2.12 -10.29 8.44
CA LYS A 124 -3.44 -10.23 9.06
C LYS A 124 -3.54 -8.96 9.92
N ILE A 125 -4.49 -8.11 9.58
CA ILE A 125 -4.73 -6.86 10.30
C ILE A 125 -5.92 -7.06 11.24
N GLU A 126 -5.67 -6.94 12.54
CA GLU A 126 -6.69 -7.12 13.57
C GLU A 126 -6.87 -5.89 14.42
#